data_ec22aa7141a7542ad5832a6dc942675a
#
_entry.id   ec22aa7141a7542ad5832a6dc942675a
#
_cell.length_a   1.000
_cell.length_b   1.000
_cell.length_c   1.000
_cell.angle_alpha   90.00
_cell.angle_beta   90.00
_cell.angle_gamma   90.00
#
_symmetry.space_group_name_H-M   'P 1'
#
loop_
_entity.id
_entity.type
_entity.pdbx_description
1 polymer ?
#
loop_
_entity_poly.entity_id
_entity_poly.type
_entity_poly.pdbx_seq_one_letter_code
_entity_poly.pdbx_strand_id
1 'polypeptide(L)'
;PTSLLAIAVTLGVLFQTRYRIGIDPQETLSMTDRVFLVDIKNRVVEKGASYVFAVKNAEPVYEDGREMVKRVAGMPGDFVEINADFDITVNGQKVGKGFWHLQGQDPVFVREHFTGSRLLGDDEYWMMGLSEKSFDSRYFGPVRSEQIRGKAYGIF
;
A
#
# COMPACT_ATOMS: atom_id res chain seq x y z
N PRO A 1 19.39 -38.40 14.74
CA PRO A 1 19.79 -37.03 14.37
C PRO A 1 19.34 -36.66 12.95
N THR A 2 19.36 -37.61 11.98
CA THR A 2 18.97 -37.38 10.58
C THR A 2 17.49 -37.01 10.38
N SER A 3 16.59 -37.55 11.21
CA SER A 3 15.16 -37.23 11.14
C SER A 3 14.82 -35.80 11.58
N LEU A 4 15.48 -35.27 12.61
CA LEU A 4 15.29 -33.88 13.07
C LEU A 4 15.79 -32.88 12.04
N LEU A 5 16.92 -33.15 11.41
CA LEU A 5 17.44 -32.30 10.33
C LEU A 5 16.50 -32.31 9.12
N ALA A 6 16.01 -33.47 8.72
CA ALA A 6 15.04 -33.56 7.62
C ALA A 6 13.75 -32.78 7.90
N ILE A 7 13.22 -32.88 9.13
CA ILE A 7 12.05 -32.12 9.55
C ILE A 7 12.33 -30.62 9.48
N ALA A 8 13.47 -30.15 10.03
CA ALA A 8 13.84 -28.74 10.01
C ALA A 8 13.99 -28.19 8.59
N VAL A 9 14.62 -28.95 7.69
CA VAL A 9 14.76 -28.58 6.27
C VAL A 9 13.39 -28.50 5.60
N THR A 10 12.53 -29.49 5.83
CA THR A 10 11.17 -29.51 5.26
C THR A 10 10.35 -28.30 5.74
N LEU A 11 10.38 -28.00 7.03
CA LEU A 11 9.70 -26.84 7.59
C LEU A 11 10.27 -25.51 7.03
N GLY A 12 11.59 -25.44 6.86
CA GLY A 12 12.23 -24.27 6.24
C GLY A 12 11.79 -24.07 4.78
N VAL A 13 11.73 -25.14 4.00
CA VAL A 13 11.23 -25.10 2.62
C VAL A 13 9.75 -24.67 2.58
N LEU A 14 8.91 -25.29 3.42
CA LEU A 14 7.49 -24.93 3.51
C LEU A 14 7.30 -23.46 3.92
N PHE A 15 8.11 -22.97 4.85
CA PHE A 15 8.09 -21.56 5.23
C PHE A 15 8.43 -20.66 4.05
N GLN A 16 9.50 -20.92 3.31
CA GLN A 16 9.92 -20.13 2.15
C GLN A 16 8.91 -20.15 0.99
N THR A 17 8.10 -21.21 0.86
CA THR A 17 7.04 -21.26 -0.16
C THR A 17 5.83 -20.37 0.16
N ARG A 18 5.73 -19.91 1.40
CA ARG A 18 4.60 -19.10 1.88
C ARG A 18 5.01 -17.70 2.30
N TYR A 19 6.19 -17.56 2.90
CA TYR A 19 6.63 -16.29 3.50
C TYR A 19 7.88 -15.77 2.84
N ARG A 20 7.98 -14.45 2.75
CA ARG A 20 9.21 -13.74 2.36
C ARG A 20 9.44 -12.54 3.27
N ILE A 21 10.69 -12.10 3.37
CA ILE A 21 11.04 -10.85 4.03
C ILE A 21 10.99 -9.74 2.99
N GLY A 22 10.23 -8.67 3.31
CA GLY A 22 10.23 -7.42 2.58
C GLY A 22 10.98 -6.35 3.37
N ILE A 23 11.74 -5.53 2.69
CA ILE A 23 12.45 -4.39 3.29
C ILE A 23 12.03 -3.13 2.54
N ASP A 24 11.61 -2.09 3.26
CA ASP A 24 11.40 -0.76 2.70
C ASP A 24 12.74 -0.01 2.71
N PRO A 25 13.37 0.21 1.54
CA PRO A 25 14.67 0.85 1.44
C PRO A 25 14.59 2.38 1.56
N GLN A 26 13.41 2.97 1.71
CA GLN A 26 13.22 4.41 1.70
C GLN A 26 13.79 5.04 2.98
N GLU A 27 14.49 6.16 2.85
CA GLU A 27 14.99 6.94 4.01
C GLU A 27 13.84 7.50 4.83
N THR A 28 12.78 7.97 4.16
CA THR A 28 11.54 8.43 4.79
C THR A 28 10.53 7.30 4.78
N LEU A 29 10.29 6.70 5.93
CA LEU A 29 9.32 5.61 6.05
C LEU A 29 7.91 6.09 5.73
N SER A 30 7.24 5.36 4.85
CA SER A 30 5.82 5.54 4.59
C SER A 30 4.93 4.72 5.52
N MET A 31 5.52 3.75 6.22
CA MET A 31 4.92 2.89 7.24
C MET A 31 5.72 3.03 8.54
N THR A 32 5.22 2.48 9.67
CA THR A 32 5.96 2.48 10.95
C THR A 32 7.15 1.55 10.95
N ASP A 33 7.04 0.46 10.20
CA ASP A 33 8.05 -0.58 10.15
C ASP A 33 8.83 -0.52 8.85
N ARG A 34 10.08 -0.95 8.91
CA ARG A 34 11.00 -1.04 7.77
C ARG A 34 11.14 -2.47 7.26
N VAL A 35 10.96 -3.45 8.12
CA VAL A 35 11.05 -4.87 7.78
C VAL A 35 9.70 -5.54 7.96
N PHE A 36 9.29 -6.31 6.98
CA PHE A 36 8.00 -6.96 6.94
C PHE A 36 8.14 -8.46 6.66
N LEU A 37 7.38 -9.27 7.40
CA LEU A 37 7.08 -10.63 7.00
C LEU A 37 5.87 -10.59 6.04
N VAL A 38 6.03 -11.13 4.84
CA VAL A 38 4.99 -11.11 3.81
C VAL A 38 4.44 -12.52 3.59
N ASP A 39 3.17 -12.74 3.90
CA ASP A 39 2.44 -13.97 3.56
C ASP A 39 1.91 -13.87 2.13
N ILE A 40 2.67 -14.45 1.18
CA ILE A 40 2.35 -14.39 -0.25
C ILE A 40 1.13 -15.23 -0.66
N LYS A 41 0.65 -16.09 0.23
CA LYS A 41 -0.58 -16.89 0.02
C LYS A 41 -1.82 -16.16 0.54
N ASN A 42 -1.67 -15.20 1.45
CA ASN A 42 -2.79 -14.43 1.99
C ASN A 42 -2.99 -13.16 1.15
N ARG A 43 -3.96 -13.20 0.26
CA ARG A 43 -4.36 -12.07 -0.61
C ARG A 43 -5.79 -11.60 -0.35
N VAL A 44 -6.44 -12.14 0.67
CA VAL A 44 -7.75 -11.65 1.12
C VAL A 44 -7.54 -10.31 1.80
N VAL A 45 -8.11 -9.25 1.20
CA VAL A 45 -7.86 -7.88 1.65
C VAL A 45 -8.79 -7.52 2.80
N GLU A 46 -8.21 -6.98 3.86
CA GLU A 46 -8.91 -6.54 5.08
C GLU A 46 -8.60 -5.07 5.33
N LYS A 47 -9.62 -4.29 5.68
CA LYS A 47 -9.46 -2.87 6.03
C LYS A 47 -8.52 -2.71 7.23
N GLY A 48 -7.60 -1.77 7.14
CA GLY A 48 -6.63 -1.47 8.19
C GLY A 48 -5.37 -2.37 8.19
N ALA A 49 -5.38 -3.50 7.47
CA ALA A 49 -4.20 -4.34 7.31
C ALA A 49 -3.27 -3.81 6.21
N SER A 50 -2.00 -4.23 6.26
CA SER A 50 -0.98 -3.83 5.29
C SER A 50 -0.73 -4.93 4.26
N TYR A 51 -0.48 -4.52 3.01
CA TYR A 51 -0.23 -5.43 1.89
C TYR A 51 0.92 -4.95 1.03
N VAL A 52 1.68 -5.91 0.52
CA VAL A 52 2.58 -5.68 -0.60
C VAL A 52 1.76 -5.76 -1.88
N PHE A 53 1.95 -4.82 -2.78
CA PHE A 53 1.31 -4.79 -4.09
C PHE A 53 2.25 -4.21 -5.16
N ALA A 54 2.02 -4.60 -6.41
CA ALA A 54 2.71 -4.03 -7.55
C ALA A 54 1.97 -2.77 -8.01
N VAL A 55 2.62 -1.61 -7.94
CA VAL A 55 2.00 -0.33 -8.34
C VAL A 55 1.77 -0.26 -9.83
N LYS A 56 0.72 0.45 -10.24
CA LYS A 56 0.45 0.88 -11.61
C LYS A 56 0.16 2.39 -11.61
N ASN A 57 0.39 3.04 -12.74
CA ASN A 57 0.15 4.48 -12.94
C ASN A 57 0.96 5.39 -12.00
N ALA A 58 2.14 4.95 -11.59
CA ALA A 58 3.03 5.72 -10.70
C ALA A 58 4.15 6.45 -11.46
N GLU A 59 4.23 6.28 -12.77
CA GLU A 59 5.22 6.96 -13.60
C GLU A 59 5.00 8.49 -13.61
N PRO A 60 6.05 9.27 -13.70
CA PRO A 60 7.46 8.90 -13.85
C PRO A 60 8.19 8.65 -12.51
N VAL A 61 7.50 8.71 -11.37
CA VAL A 61 8.12 8.61 -10.03
C VAL A 61 8.59 7.17 -9.77
N TYR A 62 7.76 6.19 -10.13
CA TYR A 62 8.08 4.77 -10.01
C TYR A 62 7.61 4.02 -11.24
N GLU A 63 8.40 3.03 -11.66
CA GLU A 63 8.04 2.12 -12.74
C GLU A 63 6.85 1.25 -12.35
N ASP A 64 5.98 0.97 -13.32
CA ASP A 64 4.88 0.04 -13.15
C ASP A 64 5.40 -1.35 -12.76
N GLY A 65 4.73 -1.97 -11.80
CA GLY A 65 5.15 -3.27 -11.26
C GLY A 65 6.08 -3.19 -10.05
N ARG A 66 6.61 -2.02 -9.70
CA ARG A 66 7.37 -1.86 -8.46
C ARG A 66 6.53 -2.24 -7.25
N GLU A 67 7.10 -3.02 -6.34
CA GLU A 67 6.41 -3.42 -5.13
C GLU A 67 6.46 -2.32 -4.06
N MET A 68 5.33 -2.10 -3.44
CA MET A 68 5.15 -1.16 -2.33
C MET A 68 4.38 -1.82 -1.20
N VAL A 69 4.61 -1.37 0.05
CA VAL A 69 3.80 -1.73 1.22
C VAL A 69 2.98 -0.53 1.64
N LYS A 70 1.68 -0.70 1.74
CA LYS A 70 0.76 0.32 2.28
C LYS A 70 -0.37 -0.35 3.07
N ARG A 71 -1.07 0.46 3.87
CA ARG A 71 -2.24 0.04 4.62
C ARG A 71 -3.51 0.27 3.79
N VAL A 72 -4.45 -0.67 3.87
CA VAL A 72 -5.78 -0.53 3.26
C VAL A 72 -6.59 0.48 4.07
N ALA A 73 -6.87 1.64 3.50
CA ALA A 73 -7.73 2.66 4.07
C ALA A 73 -9.16 2.60 3.53
N GLY A 74 -9.34 2.17 2.28
CA GLY A 74 -10.65 2.02 1.64
C GLY A 74 -10.82 0.64 0.99
N MET A 75 -12.02 0.11 1.09
CA MET A 75 -12.48 -1.17 0.53
C MET A 75 -13.43 -0.94 -0.65
N PRO A 76 -13.73 -1.95 -1.47
CA PRO A 76 -14.79 -1.87 -2.47
C PRO A 76 -16.09 -1.30 -1.88
N GLY A 77 -16.70 -0.33 -2.58
CA GLY A 77 -17.91 0.36 -2.14
C GLY A 77 -17.68 1.52 -1.17
N ASP A 78 -16.46 1.75 -0.67
CA ASP A 78 -16.14 2.92 0.13
C ASP A 78 -16.08 4.19 -0.74
N PHE A 79 -16.52 5.31 -0.18
CA PHE A 79 -16.48 6.63 -0.83
C PHE A 79 -15.21 7.36 -0.41
N VAL A 80 -14.35 7.67 -1.37
CA VAL A 80 -13.11 8.41 -1.16
C VAL A 80 -13.29 9.84 -1.65
N GLU A 81 -12.86 10.81 -0.85
CA GLU A 81 -12.86 12.22 -1.20
C GLU A 81 -11.51 12.86 -0.88
N ILE A 82 -11.02 13.68 -1.80
CA ILE A 82 -9.90 14.60 -1.60
C ILE A 82 -10.45 16.01 -1.79
N ASN A 83 -10.61 16.75 -0.71
CA ASN A 83 -11.23 18.05 -0.72
C ASN A 83 -10.26 19.18 -1.16
N ALA A 84 -10.76 20.41 -1.25
CA ALA A 84 -10.00 21.59 -1.67
C ALA A 84 -8.85 21.95 -0.71
N ASP A 85 -8.90 21.49 0.54
CA ASP A 85 -7.83 21.67 1.54
C ASP A 85 -6.84 20.49 1.54
N PHE A 86 -6.98 19.59 0.57
CA PHE A 86 -6.19 18.36 0.40
C PHE A 86 -6.31 17.38 1.56
N ASP A 87 -7.39 17.42 2.31
CA ASP A 87 -7.73 16.36 3.25
C ASP A 87 -8.27 15.16 2.47
N ILE A 88 -7.77 13.96 2.80
CA ILE A 88 -8.19 12.70 2.18
C ILE A 88 -9.05 11.98 3.17
N THR A 89 -10.29 11.68 2.77
CA THR A 89 -11.26 10.97 3.61
C THR A 89 -11.75 9.70 2.93
N VAL A 90 -12.10 8.71 3.73
CA VAL A 90 -12.82 7.49 3.32
C VAL A 90 -14.08 7.42 4.15
N ASN A 91 -15.25 7.45 3.50
CA ASN A 91 -16.56 7.52 4.16
C ASN A 91 -16.63 8.66 5.21
N GLY A 92 -16.04 9.82 4.90
CA GLY A 92 -15.96 10.96 5.78
C GLY A 92 -14.90 10.89 6.89
N GLN A 93 -14.23 9.75 7.08
CA GLN A 93 -13.15 9.61 8.04
C GLN A 93 -11.82 9.99 7.40
N LYS A 94 -11.10 10.94 8.01
CA LYS A 94 -9.79 11.40 7.52
C LYS A 94 -8.75 10.30 7.62
N VAL A 95 -8.07 10.02 6.49
CA VAL A 95 -7.03 9.00 6.36
C VAL A 95 -5.68 9.57 5.92
N GLY A 96 -5.63 10.84 5.53
CA GLY A 96 -4.40 11.50 5.12
C GLY A 96 -4.60 12.98 4.79
N LYS A 97 -3.50 13.65 4.46
CA LYS A 97 -3.49 15.07 4.05
C LYS A 97 -2.34 15.36 3.11
N GLY A 98 -2.63 16.27 2.16
CA GLY A 98 -1.63 16.92 1.32
C GLY A 98 -0.98 16.04 0.26
N PHE A 99 -0.15 16.69 -0.53
CA PHE A 99 0.59 16.12 -1.65
C PHE A 99 2.06 16.53 -1.55
N TRP A 100 2.81 15.87 -0.67
CA TRP A 100 4.23 16.18 -0.41
C TRP A 100 5.09 16.19 -1.67
N HIS A 101 4.87 15.22 -2.57
CA HIS A 101 5.67 15.08 -3.79
C HIS A 101 5.30 16.11 -4.88
N LEU A 102 4.24 16.89 -4.68
CA LEU A 102 3.82 17.97 -5.57
C LEU A 102 4.11 19.36 -4.99
N GLN A 103 4.91 19.45 -3.92
CA GLN A 103 5.35 20.73 -3.38
C GLN A 103 6.18 21.48 -4.44
N GLY A 104 5.82 22.72 -4.69
CA GLY A 104 6.43 23.53 -5.76
C GLY A 104 5.71 23.48 -7.11
N GLN A 105 4.72 22.60 -7.27
CA GLN A 105 3.79 22.66 -8.39
C GLN A 105 2.77 23.78 -8.20
N ASP A 106 2.17 24.26 -9.31
CA ASP A 106 1.08 25.22 -9.25
C ASP A 106 -0.09 24.68 -8.40
N PRO A 107 -0.50 25.37 -7.33
CA PRO A 107 -1.61 24.94 -6.48
C PRO A 107 -2.94 24.77 -7.24
N VAL A 108 -3.17 25.54 -8.31
CA VAL A 108 -4.36 25.42 -9.16
C VAL A 108 -4.30 24.09 -9.91
N PHE A 109 -3.17 23.79 -10.53
CA PHE A 109 -2.95 22.51 -11.20
C PHE A 109 -3.17 21.31 -10.26
N VAL A 110 -2.57 21.34 -9.05
CA VAL A 110 -2.74 20.26 -8.07
C VAL A 110 -4.20 20.11 -7.69
N ARG A 111 -4.91 21.20 -7.46
CA ARG A 111 -6.33 21.14 -7.09
C ARG A 111 -7.19 20.58 -8.22
N GLU A 112 -6.99 21.00 -9.44
CA GLU A 112 -7.79 20.54 -10.58
C GLU A 112 -7.57 19.06 -10.91
N HIS A 113 -6.36 18.53 -10.71
CA HIS A 113 -6.00 17.17 -11.12
C HIS A 113 -6.10 16.13 -10.01
N PHE A 114 -6.00 16.54 -8.74
CA PHE A 114 -5.88 15.61 -7.61
C PHE A 114 -7.00 15.71 -6.59
N THR A 115 -7.88 16.73 -6.67
CA THR A 115 -9.07 16.79 -5.81
C THR A 115 -10.28 16.18 -6.49
N GLY A 116 -11.25 15.76 -5.71
CA GLY A 116 -12.49 15.18 -6.18
C GLY A 116 -12.92 14.01 -5.32
N SER A 117 -13.94 13.32 -5.78
CA SER A 117 -14.50 12.19 -5.05
C SER A 117 -14.77 11.03 -5.98
N ARG A 118 -14.72 9.82 -5.43
CA ARG A 118 -15.05 8.59 -6.14
C ARG A 118 -15.60 7.51 -5.23
N LEU A 119 -16.49 6.72 -5.76
CA LEU A 119 -16.87 5.43 -5.17
C LEU A 119 -15.89 4.36 -5.65
N LEU A 120 -15.31 3.59 -4.73
CA LEU A 120 -14.44 2.47 -5.10
C LEU A 120 -15.26 1.35 -5.73
N GLY A 121 -14.80 0.85 -6.87
CA GLY A 121 -15.41 -0.28 -7.57
C GLY A 121 -15.24 -1.60 -6.81
N ASP A 122 -15.87 -2.66 -7.32
CA ASP A 122 -15.92 -3.99 -6.68
C ASP A 122 -14.55 -4.63 -6.44
N ASP A 123 -13.51 -4.18 -7.14
CA ASP A 123 -12.14 -4.69 -7.07
C ASP A 123 -11.13 -3.55 -6.85
N GLU A 124 -11.52 -2.49 -6.16
CA GLU A 124 -10.68 -1.33 -5.91
C GLU A 124 -10.45 -1.11 -4.42
N TYR A 125 -9.19 -0.92 -4.05
CA TYR A 125 -8.72 -0.68 -2.70
C TYR A 125 -7.95 0.63 -2.62
N TRP A 126 -8.24 1.46 -1.62
CA TRP A 126 -7.49 2.69 -1.40
C TRP A 126 -6.36 2.46 -0.42
N MET A 127 -5.12 2.53 -0.92
CA MET A 127 -3.91 2.20 -0.19
C MET A 127 -3.23 3.48 0.30
N MET A 128 -3.02 3.60 1.61
CA MET A 128 -2.42 4.77 2.24
C MET A 128 -1.20 4.41 3.05
N GLY A 129 -0.16 5.22 2.96
CA GLY A 129 0.90 5.23 3.94
C GLY A 129 0.52 6.01 5.20
N LEU A 130 1.28 5.83 6.27
CA LEU A 130 1.06 6.52 7.55
C LEU A 130 1.74 7.90 7.61
N SER A 131 2.72 8.14 6.75
CA SER A 131 3.43 9.41 6.64
C SER A 131 2.76 10.33 5.62
N GLU A 132 2.76 11.63 5.88
CA GLU A 132 2.34 12.66 4.90
C GLU A 132 3.23 12.64 3.64
N LYS A 133 4.48 12.17 3.77
CA LYS A 133 5.44 12.01 2.66
C LYS A 133 5.24 10.70 1.88
N SER A 134 4.24 9.90 2.22
CA SER A 134 3.97 8.66 1.52
C SER A 134 3.55 8.91 0.07
N PHE A 135 4.13 8.15 -0.85
CA PHE A 135 3.63 8.02 -2.21
C PHE A 135 2.65 6.84 -2.24
N ASP A 136 1.38 7.11 -2.40
CA ASP A 136 0.27 6.15 -2.23
C ASP A 136 -0.91 6.48 -3.14
N SER A 137 -2.08 5.89 -2.89
CA SER A 137 -3.26 6.02 -3.75
C SER A 137 -3.70 7.46 -4.03
N ARG A 138 -3.28 8.43 -3.22
CA ARG A 138 -3.53 9.86 -3.52
C ARG A 138 -2.90 10.30 -4.85
N TYR A 139 -1.84 9.62 -5.30
CA TYR A 139 -1.10 9.93 -6.53
C TYR A 139 -1.50 9.02 -7.69
N PHE A 140 -1.55 7.70 -7.47
CA PHE A 140 -1.75 6.71 -8.53
C PHE A 140 -3.16 6.11 -8.57
N GLY A 141 -4.04 6.52 -7.64
CA GLY A 141 -5.40 5.98 -7.57
C GLY A 141 -5.51 4.63 -6.85
N PRO A 142 -6.64 3.93 -6.98
CA PRO A 142 -6.87 2.67 -6.29
C PRO A 142 -6.02 1.52 -6.84
N VAL A 143 -5.77 0.55 -5.99
CA VAL A 143 -5.08 -0.71 -6.30
C VAL A 143 -6.13 -1.81 -6.48
N ARG A 144 -5.93 -2.70 -7.44
CA ARG A 144 -6.82 -3.84 -7.69
C ARG A 144 -6.29 -5.12 -7.05
N SER A 145 -7.16 -6.10 -6.82
CA SER A 145 -6.77 -7.38 -6.20
C SER A 145 -5.65 -8.11 -6.96
N GLU A 146 -5.65 -8.04 -8.29
CA GLU A 146 -4.59 -8.62 -9.14
C GLU A 146 -3.19 -8.06 -8.86
N GLN A 147 -3.10 -6.84 -8.32
CA GLN A 147 -1.84 -6.18 -7.96
C GLN A 147 -1.33 -6.65 -6.59
N ILE A 148 -2.19 -7.19 -5.72
CA ILE A 148 -1.83 -7.64 -4.37
C ILE A 148 -0.89 -8.84 -4.45
N ARG A 149 0.22 -8.78 -3.73
CA ARG A 149 1.25 -9.82 -3.67
C ARG A 149 1.22 -10.63 -2.39
N GLY A 150 0.72 -10.05 -1.29
CA GLY A 150 0.59 -10.73 -0.01
C GLY A 150 0.33 -9.77 1.14
N LYS A 151 -0.15 -10.32 2.25
CA LYS A 151 -0.36 -9.59 3.49
C LYS A 151 0.97 -9.35 4.18
N ALA A 152 1.22 -8.10 4.59
CA ALA A 152 2.47 -7.68 5.21
C ALA A 152 2.28 -7.47 6.72
N TYR A 153 3.17 -8.05 7.50
CA TYR A 153 3.24 -7.90 8.95
C TYR A 153 4.53 -7.18 9.31
N GLY A 154 4.43 -6.02 9.96
CA GLY A 154 5.60 -5.27 10.42
C GLY A 154 6.35 -6.06 11.49
N ILE A 155 7.69 -6.06 11.38
CA ILE A 155 8.56 -6.71 12.37
C ILE A 155 9.30 -5.64 13.19
N PHE A 156 9.89 -4.63 12.53
CA PHE A 156 10.49 -3.41 13.09
C PHE A 156 10.92 -2.39 12.02
#